data_048b6fba4925dee7f4c3947342e1ab97
#
_entry.id   048b6fba4925dee7f4c3947342e1ab97
#
_cell.length_a   1.000
_cell.length_b   1.000
_cell.length_c   1.000
_cell.angle_alpha   90.00
_cell.angle_beta   90.00
_cell.angle_gamma   90.00
#
_symmetry.space_group_name_H-M   'P 1'
#
loop_
_entity.id
_entity.type
_entity.pdbx_description
1 polymer ?
#
loop_
_entity_poly.entity_id
_entity_poly.type
_entity_poly.pdbx_seq_one_letter_code
_entity_poly.pdbx_strand_id
1 'polypeptide(L)'
;MKSSGPYERETIGERLRPAKISILIRPRILPAIFAFLAFCSSSLAENWEATLSKDPVGNFPELRPLRGSYRFGWSGLTAATGDVHFTKPAENKFQLDGTGRTIGFVRALFKLDVSYQAIASAETLRPIETQQTESYRSKKITTHLTFTNNGVTRARTEGKGAAEAKTRQFNFPNLFDLFSAMLYLRSQPLKDRSVYRVVAYPATNAYLATVTVIGREKISVHAGSYGAIKLDLQLKRIGKHRQLEPHRKFRRATIWVSDDAERLLLRIEAQVFVGTVFAELQSVSFENPK
;
A
#
# COMPACT_ATOMS: atom_id res chain seq x y z
N MET A 1 52.86 46.68 -24.15
CA MET A 1 52.37 47.76 -25.05
C MET A 1 50.86 47.87 -24.85
N LYS A 2 50.45 48.99 -24.34
CA LYS A 2 49.27 49.82 -24.62
C LYS A 2 47.92 49.05 -24.53
N SER A 3 46.89 49.47 -23.85
CA SER A 3 46.51 50.71 -23.19
C SER A 3 45.02 50.62 -22.99
N SER A 4 44.60 50.87 -21.77
CA SER A 4 43.55 51.82 -21.34
C SER A 4 42.21 51.77 -22.07
N GLY A 5 41.11 51.86 -21.48
CA GLY A 5 40.65 52.55 -20.29
C GLY A 5 39.11 52.48 -20.15
N PRO A 6 38.57 53.07 -19.12
CA PRO A 6 37.21 52.83 -18.66
C PRO A 6 36.19 53.85 -19.20
N TYR A 7 34.92 53.53 -19.18
CA TYR A 7 33.84 54.51 -19.26
C TYR A 7 32.81 54.33 -18.18
N GLU A 8 32.57 55.31 -17.57
CA GLU A 8 31.91 56.00 -16.53
C GLU A 8 30.39 55.79 -16.47
N ARG A 9 29.94 55.98 -15.25
CA ARG A 9 28.57 56.08 -14.75
C ARG A 9 27.82 57.26 -15.39
N GLU A 10 26.52 57.06 -15.53
CA GLU A 10 25.57 58.15 -15.31
C GLU A 10 24.34 57.63 -14.53
N THR A 11 24.19 58.24 -13.37
CA THR A 11 23.03 58.22 -12.50
C THR A 11 22.12 59.36 -12.92
N ILE A 12 20.83 59.07 -13.22
CA ILE A 12 19.80 60.10 -13.16
C ILE A 12 18.62 59.49 -12.38
N GLY A 13 18.44 60.04 -11.20
CA GLY A 13 17.26 59.82 -10.39
C GLY A 13 16.16 60.80 -10.79
N GLU A 14 14.97 60.31 -10.73
CA GLU A 14 13.80 61.20 -10.54
C GLU A 14 12.71 60.48 -9.77
N ARG A 15 12.46 61.06 -8.61
CA ARG A 15 11.35 60.71 -7.70
C ARG A 15 10.07 61.36 -8.20
N LEU A 16 9.06 60.59 -8.49
CA LEU A 16 7.68 61.11 -8.58
C LEU A 16 6.86 60.52 -7.46
N ARG A 17 6.44 61.39 -6.54
CA ARG A 17 5.46 61.10 -5.50
C ARG A 17 4.06 61.22 -6.09
N PRO A 18 3.12 60.33 -5.84
CA PRO A 18 1.74 60.57 -6.17
C PRO A 18 1.07 61.41 -5.07
N ALA A 19 0.27 62.35 -5.55
CA ALA A 19 -0.50 63.30 -4.79
C ALA A 19 -1.65 62.61 -4.00
N LYS A 20 -1.83 63.14 -2.77
CA LYS A 20 -2.99 62.85 -1.93
C LYS A 20 -4.22 63.58 -2.49
N ILE A 21 -5.25 62.84 -2.83
CA ILE A 21 -6.61 63.38 -3.01
C ILE A 21 -7.45 62.86 -1.87
N SER A 22 -7.73 63.81 -0.92
CA SER A 22 -8.69 63.61 0.14
C SER A 22 -10.08 63.98 -0.39
N ILE A 23 -10.99 63.05 -0.44
CA ILE A 23 -12.41 63.35 -0.61
C ILE A 23 -13.13 62.89 0.65
N LEU A 24 -13.53 63.86 1.45
CA LEU A 24 -14.46 63.69 2.57
C LEU A 24 -15.88 63.54 2.01
N ILE A 25 -16.49 62.38 2.20
CA ILE A 25 -17.94 62.26 2.19
C ILE A 25 -18.36 61.36 3.35
N ARG A 26 -18.95 61.98 4.40
CA ARG A 26 -19.80 61.23 5.35
C ARG A 26 -21.21 61.22 4.79
N PRO A 27 -21.89 60.07 4.85
CA PRO A 27 -23.15 60.04 5.57
C PRO A 27 -23.28 58.86 6.52
N ARG A 28 -23.98 59.15 7.61
CA ARG A 28 -24.54 58.21 8.58
C ARG A 28 -25.56 57.32 7.87
N ILE A 29 -25.43 55.96 8.01
CA ILE A 29 -26.57 55.03 7.88
C ILE A 29 -26.23 53.76 8.69
N LEU A 30 -27.08 53.48 9.66
CA LEU A 30 -27.50 52.28 10.40
C LEU A 30 -26.56 51.06 10.49
N PRO A 31 -26.46 50.42 11.67
CA PRO A 31 -25.82 49.15 11.88
C PRO A 31 -26.77 48.02 11.42
N ALA A 32 -26.50 47.44 10.25
CA ALA A 32 -27.05 46.14 9.87
C ALA A 32 -26.26 45.06 10.63
N ILE A 33 -26.91 44.43 11.59
CA ILE A 33 -26.45 43.24 12.29
C ILE A 33 -26.36 42.10 11.25
N PHE A 34 -25.19 41.88 10.67
CA PHE A 34 -24.88 40.63 9.98
C PHE A 34 -24.37 39.65 11.02
N ALA A 35 -25.30 38.90 11.60
CA ALA A 35 -24.97 37.67 12.31
C ALA A 35 -24.39 36.69 11.31
N PHE A 36 -23.06 36.69 11.19
CA PHE A 36 -22.32 35.62 10.49
C PHE A 36 -22.45 34.39 11.39
N LEU A 37 -23.48 33.58 11.14
CA LEU A 37 -23.54 32.21 11.59
C LEU A 37 -22.33 31.50 10.99
N ALA A 38 -21.23 31.50 11.76
CA ALA A 38 -20.16 30.58 11.59
C ALA A 38 -20.75 29.16 11.78
N PHE A 39 -21.20 28.57 10.70
CA PHE A 39 -21.37 27.14 10.63
C PHE A 39 -19.95 26.54 10.84
N CYS A 40 -19.60 26.34 12.11
CA CYS A 40 -18.62 25.34 12.47
C CYS A 40 -19.18 24.01 11.96
N SER A 41 -18.90 23.69 10.71
CA SER A 41 -18.95 22.32 10.23
C SER A 41 -17.86 21.59 11.03
N SER A 42 -18.20 21.16 12.25
CA SER A 42 -17.50 20.08 12.89
C SER A 42 -17.63 18.91 11.90
N SER A 43 -16.62 18.74 11.07
CA SER A 43 -16.44 17.48 10.36
C SER A 43 -16.33 16.44 11.47
N LEU A 44 -17.45 15.81 11.81
CA LEU A 44 -17.47 14.59 12.60
C LEU A 44 -16.49 13.68 11.89
N ALA A 45 -15.33 13.50 12.48
CA ALA A 45 -14.35 12.55 11.96
C ALA A 45 -15.10 11.24 11.79
N GLU A 46 -15.36 10.87 10.54
CA GLU A 46 -16.11 9.66 10.21
C GLU A 46 -15.48 8.52 11.01
N ASN A 47 -16.25 7.88 11.85
CA ASN A 47 -15.75 6.75 12.66
C ASN A 47 -15.52 5.54 11.72
N TRP A 48 -14.45 5.63 10.96
CA TRP A 48 -14.09 4.60 9.99
C TRP A 48 -13.87 3.23 10.64
N GLU A 49 -13.53 3.18 11.94
CA GLU A 49 -13.35 1.92 12.67
C GLU A 49 -14.67 1.13 12.75
N ALA A 50 -15.79 1.83 12.83
CA ALA A 50 -17.12 1.20 12.80
C ALA A 50 -17.45 0.57 11.43
N THR A 51 -16.74 0.97 10.36
CA THR A 51 -16.96 0.45 8.99
C THR A 51 -16.13 -0.78 8.66
N LEU A 52 -15.27 -1.23 9.59
CA LEU A 52 -14.46 -2.44 9.39
C LEU A 52 -15.35 -3.67 9.23
N SER A 53 -14.94 -4.54 8.32
CA SER A 53 -15.61 -5.83 8.13
C SER A 53 -15.52 -6.67 9.40
N LYS A 54 -16.67 -7.15 9.85
CA LYS A 54 -16.82 -8.01 11.02
C LYS A 54 -17.15 -9.45 10.65
N ASP A 55 -17.20 -9.72 9.34
CA ASP A 55 -17.50 -11.04 8.84
C ASP A 55 -16.50 -12.05 9.41
N PRO A 56 -16.97 -13.19 9.92
CA PRO A 56 -16.09 -14.27 10.36
C PRO A 56 -15.29 -14.81 9.17
N VAL A 57 -14.33 -15.65 9.46
CA VAL A 57 -13.65 -16.44 8.43
C VAL A 57 -14.72 -17.21 7.67
N GLY A 58 -14.74 -17.00 6.35
CA GLY A 58 -15.72 -17.65 5.49
C GLY A 58 -15.43 -19.15 5.34
N ASN A 59 -16.47 -19.91 5.01
CA ASN A 59 -16.32 -21.32 4.69
C ASN A 59 -15.85 -21.48 3.24
N PHE A 60 -14.55 -21.52 3.03
CA PHE A 60 -13.93 -21.71 1.73
C PHE A 60 -13.12 -23.00 1.70
N PRO A 61 -12.98 -23.65 0.52
CA PRO A 61 -12.14 -24.84 0.41
C PRO A 61 -10.74 -24.59 0.96
N GLU A 62 -10.19 -25.61 1.60
CA GLU A 62 -8.86 -25.53 2.15
C GLU A 62 -7.85 -25.22 1.04
N LEU A 63 -6.94 -24.29 1.32
CA LEU A 63 -5.83 -23.98 0.42
C LEU A 63 -4.94 -25.20 0.26
N ARG A 64 -4.76 -25.63 -0.99
CA ARG A 64 -3.75 -26.66 -1.31
C ARG A 64 -2.37 -26.04 -1.34
N PRO A 65 -1.32 -26.73 -0.83
CA PRO A 65 0.05 -26.30 -1.02
C PRO A 65 0.35 -26.06 -2.49
N LEU A 66 1.04 -24.96 -2.79
CA LEU A 66 1.35 -24.58 -4.17
C LEU A 66 2.64 -23.79 -4.28
N ARG A 67 3.24 -23.87 -5.46
CA ARG A 67 4.31 -22.97 -5.90
C ARG A 67 3.81 -22.13 -7.06
N GLY A 68 4.10 -20.85 -7.02
CA GLY A 68 3.77 -19.91 -8.07
C GLY A 68 4.95 -19.04 -8.43
N SER A 69 5.09 -18.69 -9.70
CA SER A 69 6.05 -17.67 -10.12
C SER A 69 5.34 -16.48 -10.70
N TYR A 70 5.90 -15.29 -10.45
CA TYR A 70 5.36 -14.00 -10.87
C TYR A 70 6.39 -13.15 -11.58
N ARG A 71 5.95 -12.38 -12.56
CA ARG A 71 6.70 -11.25 -13.08
C ARG A 71 6.14 -9.95 -12.52
N PHE A 72 7.03 -9.03 -12.28
CA PHE A 72 6.70 -7.67 -11.83
C PHE A 72 7.24 -6.68 -12.84
N GLY A 73 6.51 -5.61 -13.05
CA GLY A 73 6.94 -4.62 -14.03
C GLY A 73 6.34 -3.25 -13.81
N TRP A 74 6.74 -2.36 -14.71
CA TRP A 74 6.31 -0.98 -14.76
C TRP A 74 6.05 -0.57 -16.20
N SER A 75 4.85 -0.01 -16.46
CA SER A 75 4.45 0.46 -17.79
C SER A 75 4.71 -0.55 -18.91
N GLY A 76 4.41 -1.84 -18.64
CA GLY A 76 4.58 -2.93 -19.62
C GLY A 76 5.96 -3.60 -19.64
N LEU A 77 7.00 -2.97 -19.03
CA LEU A 77 8.34 -3.55 -18.97
C LEU A 77 8.49 -4.46 -17.75
N THR A 78 8.99 -5.68 -17.95
CA THR A 78 9.33 -6.58 -16.84
C THR A 78 10.60 -6.09 -16.14
N ALA A 79 10.49 -5.85 -14.83
CA ALA A 79 11.55 -5.28 -14.00
C ALA A 79 12.09 -6.26 -12.97
N ALA A 80 11.27 -7.24 -12.55
CA ALA A 80 11.62 -8.21 -11.53
C ALA A 80 10.83 -9.51 -11.73
N THR A 81 11.34 -10.58 -11.12
CA THR A 81 10.65 -11.86 -10.95
C THR A 81 10.60 -12.23 -9.50
N GLY A 82 9.66 -13.09 -9.13
CA GLY A 82 9.54 -13.63 -7.78
C GLY A 82 8.81 -14.95 -7.79
N ASP A 83 9.12 -15.75 -6.78
CA ASP A 83 8.52 -17.06 -6.56
C ASP A 83 7.84 -17.05 -5.20
N VAL A 84 6.74 -17.76 -5.09
CA VAL A 84 6.00 -17.98 -3.85
C VAL A 84 5.83 -19.48 -3.63
N HIS A 85 5.90 -19.88 -2.37
CA HIS A 85 5.63 -21.23 -1.92
C HIS A 85 4.66 -21.16 -0.73
N PHE A 86 3.44 -21.60 -0.95
CA PHE A 86 2.44 -21.71 0.08
C PHE A 86 2.42 -23.14 0.61
N THR A 87 2.46 -23.26 1.95
CA THR A 87 2.48 -24.56 2.64
C THR A 87 1.55 -24.53 3.86
N LYS A 88 1.23 -25.72 4.36
CA LYS A 88 0.58 -25.96 5.64
C LYS A 88 1.54 -26.79 6.52
N PRO A 89 2.50 -26.16 7.20
CA PRO A 89 3.55 -26.88 7.94
C PRO A 89 2.99 -27.61 9.20
N ALA A 90 1.82 -27.21 9.68
CA ALA A 90 1.08 -27.86 10.74
C ALA A 90 -0.42 -27.64 10.53
N GLU A 91 -1.27 -28.45 11.15
CA GLU A 91 -2.73 -28.34 11.01
C GLU A 91 -3.27 -26.94 11.31
N ASN A 92 -2.70 -26.28 12.31
CA ASN A 92 -3.13 -24.96 12.78
C ASN A 92 -2.36 -23.78 12.15
N LYS A 93 -1.50 -24.00 11.14
CA LYS A 93 -0.67 -22.93 10.55
C LYS A 93 -0.62 -23.00 9.03
N PHE A 94 -0.78 -21.84 8.43
CA PHE A 94 -0.42 -21.59 7.03
C PHE A 94 0.89 -20.79 6.97
N GLN A 95 1.71 -21.07 5.97
CA GLN A 95 2.96 -20.37 5.71
C GLN A 95 3.07 -19.98 4.25
N LEU A 96 3.53 -18.77 4.01
CA LEU A 96 3.91 -18.28 2.69
C LEU A 96 5.38 -17.88 2.71
N ASP A 97 6.19 -18.55 1.91
CA ASP A 97 7.55 -18.15 1.59
C ASP A 97 7.57 -17.47 0.22
N GLY A 98 8.25 -16.35 0.12
CA GLY A 98 8.38 -15.59 -1.10
C GLY A 98 9.81 -15.14 -1.35
N THR A 99 10.22 -15.15 -2.61
CA THR A 99 11.46 -14.53 -3.05
C THR A 99 11.18 -13.59 -4.21
N GLY A 100 12.04 -12.60 -4.37
CA GLY A 100 11.93 -11.67 -5.49
C GLY A 100 13.27 -11.05 -5.83
N ARG A 101 13.49 -10.75 -7.11
CA ARG A 101 14.71 -10.07 -7.54
C ARG A 101 14.46 -9.20 -8.77
N THR A 102 15.10 -8.07 -8.81
CA THR A 102 15.19 -7.28 -10.05
C THR A 102 15.99 -8.03 -11.11
N ILE A 103 15.65 -7.84 -12.38
CA ILE A 103 16.29 -8.53 -13.51
C ILE A 103 16.71 -7.54 -14.60
N GLY A 104 17.51 -8.03 -15.55
CA GLY A 104 17.89 -7.29 -16.75
C GLY A 104 18.52 -5.93 -16.46
N PHE A 105 18.19 -4.95 -17.28
CA PHE A 105 18.67 -3.57 -17.15
C PHE A 105 18.29 -2.94 -15.81
N VAL A 106 17.08 -3.22 -15.29
CA VAL A 106 16.66 -2.69 -13.99
C VAL A 106 17.60 -3.15 -12.88
N ARG A 107 18.06 -4.42 -12.91
CA ARG A 107 19.01 -4.92 -11.92
C ARG A 107 20.39 -4.25 -12.01
N ALA A 108 20.82 -3.88 -13.20
CA ALA A 108 22.08 -3.16 -13.38
C ALA A 108 22.06 -1.79 -12.69
N LEU A 109 20.92 -1.09 -12.76
CA LEU A 109 20.73 0.21 -12.13
C LEU A 109 20.34 0.09 -10.66
N PHE A 110 19.44 -0.83 -10.33
CA PHE A 110 18.85 -0.99 -9.00
C PHE A 110 18.79 -2.47 -8.61
N LYS A 111 19.89 -2.95 -8.00
CA LYS A 111 19.95 -4.32 -7.48
C LYS A 111 19.10 -4.42 -6.20
N LEU A 112 18.08 -5.27 -6.27
CA LEU A 112 17.23 -5.63 -5.13
C LEU A 112 16.95 -7.13 -5.16
N ASP A 113 17.24 -7.80 -4.06
CA ASP A 113 16.79 -9.15 -3.76
C ASP A 113 15.94 -9.11 -2.50
N VAL A 114 14.80 -9.80 -2.51
CA VAL A 114 13.83 -9.83 -1.40
C VAL A 114 13.59 -11.27 -1.00
N SER A 115 13.54 -11.54 0.30
CA SER A 115 12.93 -12.74 0.86
C SER A 115 11.82 -12.34 1.82
N TYR A 116 10.74 -13.10 1.81
CA TYR A 116 9.55 -12.87 2.59
C TYR A 116 9.05 -14.20 3.16
N GLN A 117 8.72 -14.21 4.43
CA GLN A 117 8.06 -15.33 5.08
C GLN A 117 6.94 -14.79 5.95
N ALA A 118 5.77 -15.39 5.88
CA ALA A 118 4.63 -15.06 6.74
C ALA A 118 3.96 -16.33 7.24
N ILE A 119 3.58 -16.30 8.51
CA ILE A 119 2.86 -17.39 9.19
C ILE A 119 1.54 -16.84 9.68
N ALA A 120 0.45 -17.56 9.38
CA ALA A 120 -0.89 -17.25 9.82
C ALA A 120 -1.55 -18.46 10.49
N SER A 121 -2.49 -18.20 11.41
CA SER A 121 -3.34 -19.24 11.98
C SER A 121 -4.27 -19.81 10.91
N ALA A 122 -4.36 -21.13 10.80
CA ALA A 122 -5.29 -21.78 9.87
C ALA A 122 -6.75 -21.65 10.31
N GLU A 123 -7.00 -21.53 11.61
CA GLU A 123 -8.34 -21.40 12.18
C GLU A 123 -8.89 -19.98 12.01
N THR A 124 -8.11 -18.98 12.39
CA THR A 124 -8.56 -17.57 12.44
C THR A 124 -8.12 -16.75 11.25
N LEU A 125 -7.24 -17.28 10.39
CA LEU A 125 -6.56 -16.60 9.29
C LEU A 125 -5.83 -15.31 9.74
N ARG A 126 -5.51 -15.19 11.04
CA ARG A 126 -4.81 -14.03 11.60
C ARG A 126 -3.31 -14.23 11.50
N PRO A 127 -2.54 -13.15 11.28
CA PRO A 127 -1.09 -13.24 11.21
C PRO A 127 -0.51 -13.60 12.59
N ILE A 128 0.53 -14.42 12.58
CA ILE A 128 1.34 -14.74 13.75
C ILE A 128 2.64 -13.93 13.68
N GLU A 129 3.35 -14.10 12.57
CA GLU A 129 4.59 -13.38 12.33
C GLU A 129 4.87 -13.20 10.84
N THR A 130 5.68 -12.19 10.54
CA THR A 130 6.17 -11.93 9.18
C THR A 130 7.63 -11.51 9.26
N GLN A 131 8.47 -12.12 8.44
CA GLN A 131 9.85 -11.73 8.26
C GLN A 131 10.10 -11.33 6.82
N GLN A 132 10.69 -10.16 6.62
CA GLN A 132 11.08 -9.66 5.31
C GLN A 132 12.53 -9.21 5.33
N THR A 133 13.29 -9.63 4.32
CA THR A 133 14.64 -9.16 4.10
C THR A 133 14.76 -8.56 2.71
N GLU A 134 15.26 -7.34 2.65
CA GLU A 134 15.55 -6.60 1.43
C GLU A 134 17.06 -6.40 1.32
N SER A 135 17.67 -6.94 0.29
CA SER A 135 19.11 -6.84 0.03
C SER A 135 19.36 -5.93 -1.17
N TYR A 136 19.88 -4.75 -0.90
CA TYR A 136 20.31 -3.77 -1.89
C TYR A 136 21.82 -3.91 -2.16
N ARG A 137 22.33 -3.20 -3.15
CA ARG A 137 23.79 -3.18 -3.42
C ARG A 137 24.60 -2.71 -2.22
N SER A 138 24.09 -1.71 -1.50
CA SER A 138 24.83 -1.02 -0.43
C SER A 138 24.39 -1.40 0.98
N LYS A 139 23.21 -1.98 1.16
CA LYS A 139 22.63 -2.27 2.47
C LYS A 139 21.69 -3.45 2.46
N LYS A 140 21.48 -4.03 3.64
CA LYS A 140 20.47 -5.04 3.92
C LYS A 140 19.50 -4.49 4.96
N ILE A 141 18.21 -4.73 4.75
CA ILE A 141 17.16 -4.34 5.69
C ILE A 141 16.42 -5.62 6.05
N THR A 142 16.31 -5.91 7.33
CA THR A 142 15.47 -6.99 7.84
C THR A 142 14.37 -6.39 8.70
N THR A 143 13.15 -6.77 8.44
CA THR A 143 11.96 -6.37 9.20
C THR A 143 11.29 -7.63 9.72
N HIS A 144 11.08 -7.71 11.01
CA HIS A 144 10.33 -8.77 11.67
C HIS A 144 9.11 -8.16 12.35
N LEU A 145 7.94 -8.74 12.09
CA LEU A 145 6.66 -8.35 12.67
C LEU A 145 6.14 -9.52 13.50
N THR A 146 5.81 -9.24 14.75
CA THR A 146 5.15 -10.20 15.65
C THR A 146 3.77 -9.65 15.97
N PHE A 147 2.73 -10.41 15.64
CA PHE A 147 1.33 -10.00 15.82
C PHE A 147 0.76 -10.60 17.09
N THR A 148 -0.11 -9.82 17.72
CA THR A 148 -0.94 -10.22 18.86
C THR A 148 -2.38 -9.77 18.61
N ASN A 149 -3.31 -10.20 19.45
CA ASN A 149 -4.70 -9.73 19.34
C ASN A 149 -4.85 -8.21 19.48
N ASN A 150 -3.88 -7.54 20.13
CA ASN A 150 -3.95 -6.12 20.45
C ASN A 150 -3.07 -5.24 19.56
N GLY A 151 -2.30 -5.84 18.64
CA GLY A 151 -1.42 -5.04 17.79
C GLY A 151 -0.27 -5.82 17.18
N VAL A 152 0.75 -5.07 16.76
CA VAL A 152 1.97 -5.59 16.15
C VAL A 152 3.21 -4.94 16.74
N THR A 153 4.21 -5.75 17.01
CA THR A 153 5.58 -5.31 17.33
C THR A 153 6.44 -5.47 16.09
N ARG A 154 7.10 -4.40 15.67
CA ARG A 154 8.04 -4.40 14.57
C ARG A 154 9.46 -4.23 15.07
N ALA A 155 10.34 -5.18 14.77
CA ALA A 155 11.78 -5.05 14.88
C ALA A 155 12.40 -4.86 13.50
N ARG A 156 13.22 -3.81 13.31
CA ARG A 156 13.88 -3.53 12.03
C ARG A 156 15.34 -3.23 12.22
N THR A 157 16.18 -3.95 11.48
CA THR A 157 17.61 -3.69 11.33
C THR A 157 17.93 -3.15 9.97
N GLU A 158 18.89 -2.23 9.87
CA GLU A 158 19.37 -1.67 8.60
C GLU A 158 20.88 -1.48 8.67
N GLY A 159 21.61 -2.04 7.73
CA GLY A 159 23.06 -1.91 7.66
C GLY A 159 23.74 -3.13 7.06
N LYS A 160 25.07 -3.13 7.12
CA LYS A 160 25.94 -4.29 6.88
C LYS A 160 26.45 -4.79 8.24
N GLY A 161 26.05 -5.99 8.66
CA GLY A 161 26.46 -6.58 9.93
C GLY A 161 25.38 -6.58 11.01
N ALA A 162 25.75 -6.84 12.26
CA ALA A 162 24.87 -6.91 13.42
C ALA A 162 24.48 -5.51 13.92
N ALA A 163 23.58 -4.85 13.19
CA ALA A 163 23.01 -3.58 13.64
C ALA A 163 21.91 -3.83 14.67
N GLU A 164 21.82 -2.96 15.68
CA GLU A 164 20.76 -3.02 16.68
C GLU A 164 19.38 -2.85 16.06
N ALA A 165 18.43 -3.67 16.47
CA ALA A 165 17.08 -3.63 15.96
C ALA A 165 16.30 -2.44 16.54
N LYS A 166 15.76 -1.59 15.66
CA LYS A 166 14.82 -0.52 16.06
C LYS A 166 13.43 -1.11 16.22
N THR A 167 12.93 -1.15 17.45
CA THR A 167 11.61 -1.69 17.77
C THR A 167 10.55 -0.58 17.80
N ARG A 168 9.36 -0.88 17.27
CA ARG A 168 8.17 -0.03 17.37
C ARG A 168 6.94 -0.90 17.56
N GLN A 169 5.97 -0.37 18.30
CA GLN A 169 4.66 -1.00 18.47
C GLN A 169 3.57 -0.18 17.79
N PHE A 170 2.56 -0.87 17.29
CA PHE A 170 1.32 -0.28 16.82
C PHE A 170 0.16 -1.06 17.42
N ASN A 171 -0.60 -0.40 18.30
CA ASN A 171 -1.70 -1.00 19.01
C ASN A 171 -3.00 -0.79 18.23
N PHE A 172 -3.50 -1.85 17.66
CA PHE A 172 -4.79 -1.91 16.98
C PHE A 172 -5.27 -3.37 16.98
N PRO A 173 -6.53 -3.64 17.37
CA PRO A 173 -7.03 -5.02 17.41
C PRO A 173 -7.22 -5.55 15.98
N ASN A 174 -7.10 -6.87 15.85
CA ASN A 174 -7.44 -7.57 14.63
C ASN A 174 -6.69 -7.09 13.36
N LEU A 175 -5.39 -6.78 13.49
CA LEU A 175 -4.53 -6.46 12.37
C LEU A 175 -4.33 -7.65 11.44
N PHE A 176 -4.10 -7.35 10.17
CA PHE A 176 -3.62 -8.29 9.17
C PHE A 176 -2.22 -7.88 8.68
N ASP A 177 -1.42 -8.86 8.25
CA ASP A 177 -0.35 -8.62 7.28
C ASP A 177 -0.88 -8.80 5.85
N LEU A 178 -0.01 -8.77 4.85
CA LEU A 178 -0.44 -8.95 3.46
C LEU A 178 -0.97 -10.36 3.20
N PHE A 179 -0.30 -11.37 3.75
CA PHE A 179 -0.65 -12.77 3.54
C PHE A 179 -1.99 -13.11 4.19
N SER A 180 -2.14 -12.78 5.45
CA SER A 180 -3.38 -13.04 6.20
C SER A 180 -4.58 -12.24 5.66
N ALA A 181 -4.36 -11.02 5.15
CA ALA A 181 -5.40 -10.26 4.47
C ALA A 181 -5.86 -10.96 3.18
N MET A 182 -4.93 -11.53 2.40
CA MET A 182 -5.25 -12.35 1.23
C MET A 182 -6.03 -13.61 1.62
N LEU A 183 -5.60 -14.33 2.68
CA LEU A 183 -6.31 -15.52 3.18
C LEU A 183 -7.73 -15.17 3.60
N TYR A 184 -7.89 -14.08 4.36
CA TYR A 184 -9.19 -13.61 4.79
C TYR A 184 -10.12 -13.27 3.62
N LEU A 185 -9.64 -12.47 2.66
CA LEU A 185 -10.43 -12.13 1.46
C LEU A 185 -10.79 -13.37 0.64
N ARG A 186 -9.83 -14.30 0.48
CA ARG A 186 -10.05 -15.57 -0.20
C ARG A 186 -11.17 -16.39 0.46
N SER A 187 -11.29 -16.34 1.78
CA SER A 187 -12.34 -17.06 2.52
C SER A 187 -13.73 -16.45 2.33
N GLN A 188 -13.84 -15.22 1.84
CA GLN A 188 -15.12 -14.53 1.70
C GLN A 188 -15.85 -14.91 0.40
N PRO A 189 -17.18 -14.81 0.36
CA PRO A 189 -17.96 -15.14 -0.84
C PRO A 189 -17.62 -14.31 -2.08
N LEU A 190 -17.05 -13.12 -1.92
CA LEU A 190 -16.69 -12.17 -2.99
C LEU A 190 -17.84 -11.93 -3.98
N LYS A 191 -19.05 -11.69 -3.46
CA LYS A 191 -20.22 -11.33 -4.28
C LYS A 191 -20.00 -9.96 -4.92
N ASP A 192 -20.54 -9.78 -6.12
CA ASP A 192 -20.43 -8.50 -6.83
C ASP A 192 -20.93 -7.33 -5.97
N ARG A 193 -20.22 -6.24 -6.00
CA ARG A 193 -20.44 -5.01 -5.20
C ARG A 193 -20.21 -5.16 -3.69
N SER A 194 -19.80 -6.34 -3.20
CA SER A 194 -19.39 -6.47 -1.78
C SER A 194 -18.17 -5.60 -1.49
N VAL A 195 -18.12 -5.07 -0.29
CA VAL A 195 -17.02 -4.22 0.19
C VAL A 195 -16.45 -4.80 1.48
N TYR A 196 -15.15 -5.06 1.47
CA TYR A 196 -14.40 -5.54 2.63
C TYR A 196 -13.41 -4.47 3.08
N ARG A 197 -13.42 -4.17 4.39
CA ARG A 197 -12.53 -3.19 5.00
C ARG A 197 -11.74 -3.83 6.12
N VAL A 198 -10.43 -3.83 5.98
CA VAL A 198 -9.52 -4.42 6.97
C VAL A 198 -8.37 -3.47 7.27
N VAL A 199 -7.80 -3.59 8.47
CA VAL A 199 -6.56 -2.87 8.79
C VAL A 199 -5.38 -3.79 8.58
N ALA A 200 -4.51 -3.41 7.64
CA ALA A 200 -3.30 -4.15 7.30
C ALA A 200 -2.03 -3.39 7.74
N TYR A 201 -1.05 -4.14 8.26
CA TYR A 201 0.27 -3.64 8.62
C TYR A 201 1.35 -4.40 7.84
N PRO A 202 1.64 -4.03 6.58
CA PRO A 202 2.51 -4.82 5.71
C PRO A 202 3.99 -4.80 6.10
N ALA A 203 4.51 -3.69 6.66
CA ALA A 203 5.91 -3.59 7.08
C ALA A 203 6.18 -2.44 8.05
N THR A 204 5.74 -1.21 7.76
CA THR A 204 6.16 -0.01 8.49
C THR A 204 5.03 0.87 8.97
N ASN A 205 3.90 0.83 8.32
CA ASN A 205 2.72 1.65 8.62
C ASN A 205 1.47 0.78 8.53
N ALA A 206 0.44 1.20 9.27
CA ALA A 206 -0.89 0.63 9.16
C ALA A 206 -1.69 1.33 8.06
N TYR A 207 -2.54 0.58 7.40
CA TYR A 207 -3.42 1.06 6.34
C TYR A 207 -4.83 0.50 6.52
N LEU A 208 -5.82 1.35 6.34
CA LEU A 208 -7.17 0.89 6.04
C LEU A 208 -7.18 0.45 4.56
N ALA A 209 -7.35 -0.83 4.33
CA ALA A 209 -7.56 -1.41 3.01
C ALA A 209 -9.06 -1.56 2.78
N THR A 210 -9.56 -0.94 1.71
CA THR A 210 -10.93 -1.12 1.23
C THR A 210 -10.88 -1.88 -0.07
N VAL A 211 -11.47 -3.06 -0.09
CA VAL A 211 -11.56 -3.94 -1.26
C VAL A 211 -13.00 -4.02 -1.71
N THR A 212 -13.28 -3.61 -2.94
CA THR A 212 -14.61 -3.69 -3.55
C THR A 212 -14.60 -4.72 -4.67
N VAL A 213 -15.54 -5.65 -4.64
CA VAL A 213 -15.76 -6.59 -5.75
C VAL A 213 -16.45 -5.86 -6.89
N ILE A 214 -15.74 -5.71 -8.01
CA ILE A 214 -16.26 -4.98 -9.20
C ILE A 214 -17.17 -5.88 -10.04
N GLY A 215 -16.78 -7.14 -10.21
CA GLY A 215 -17.48 -8.10 -11.03
C GLY A 215 -16.57 -9.21 -11.50
N ARG A 216 -17.01 -9.93 -12.53
CA ARG A 216 -16.30 -11.07 -13.11
C ARG A 216 -15.98 -10.84 -14.57
N GLU A 217 -14.81 -11.26 -14.98
CA GLU A 217 -14.37 -11.18 -16.39
C GLU A 217 -13.40 -12.34 -16.71
N LYS A 218 -13.18 -12.58 -17.99
CA LYS A 218 -12.11 -13.49 -18.43
C LYS A 218 -10.82 -12.70 -18.59
N ILE A 219 -9.72 -13.23 -18.05
CA ILE A 219 -8.40 -12.68 -18.27
C ILE A 219 -7.43 -13.75 -18.72
N SER A 220 -6.42 -13.34 -19.47
CA SER A 220 -5.29 -14.19 -19.83
C SER A 220 -4.04 -13.65 -19.17
N VAL A 221 -3.31 -14.53 -18.52
CA VAL A 221 -1.97 -14.33 -17.94
C VAL A 221 -1.05 -15.39 -18.53
N HIS A 222 0.25 -15.31 -18.29
CA HIS A 222 1.18 -16.31 -18.86
C HIS A 222 0.85 -17.75 -18.42
N ALA A 223 0.37 -17.91 -17.18
CA ALA A 223 -0.04 -19.22 -16.65
C ALA A 223 -1.30 -19.81 -17.31
N GLY A 224 -2.04 -19.05 -18.13
CA GLY A 224 -3.25 -19.52 -18.81
C GLY A 224 -4.39 -18.49 -18.83
N SER A 225 -5.56 -18.95 -19.24
CA SER A 225 -6.80 -18.15 -19.28
C SER A 225 -7.72 -18.59 -18.16
N TYR A 226 -8.27 -17.61 -17.44
CA TYR A 226 -9.07 -17.81 -16.22
C TYR A 226 -10.36 -16.98 -16.27
N GLY A 227 -11.44 -17.52 -15.73
CA GLY A 227 -12.50 -16.70 -15.17
C GLY A 227 -11.93 -16.02 -13.92
N ALA A 228 -12.13 -14.73 -13.79
CA ALA A 228 -11.54 -13.96 -12.71
C ALA A 228 -12.55 -13.06 -12.02
N ILE A 229 -12.40 -12.90 -10.71
CA ILE A 229 -13.07 -11.87 -9.92
C ILE A 229 -12.17 -10.65 -9.91
N LYS A 230 -12.72 -9.53 -10.35
CA LYS A 230 -12.05 -8.23 -10.37
C LYS A 230 -12.34 -7.47 -9.11
N LEU A 231 -11.28 -7.08 -8.42
CA LEU A 231 -11.33 -6.35 -7.16
C LEU A 231 -10.69 -4.97 -7.33
N ASP A 232 -11.30 -3.95 -6.71
CA ASP A 232 -10.72 -2.64 -6.54
C ASP A 232 -10.16 -2.49 -5.12
N LEU A 233 -8.88 -2.17 -5.01
CA LEU A 233 -8.21 -1.92 -3.74
C LEU A 233 -7.86 -0.44 -3.58
N GLN A 234 -8.32 0.14 -2.49
CA GLN A 234 -7.94 1.47 -2.05
C GLN A 234 -7.25 1.39 -0.69
N LEU A 235 -6.21 2.20 -0.52
CA LEU A 235 -5.45 2.26 0.73
C LEU A 235 -5.47 3.68 1.29
N LYS A 236 -5.83 3.81 2.56
CA LYS A 236 -5.63 5.02 3.35
C LYS A 236 -4.66 4.71 4.48
N ARG A 237 -3.63 5.53 4.65
CA ARG A 237 -2.70 5.36 5.76
C ARG A 237 -3.38 5.74 7.07
N ILE A 238 -3.13 4.95 8.11
CA ILE A 238 -3.56 5.30 9.47
C ILE A 238 -2.41 6.09 10.10
N GLY A 239 -2.64 7.38 10.29
CA GLY A 239 -1.69 8.34 10.87
C GLY A 239 -1.80 8.42 12.39
N LYS A 240 -1.29 9.53 12.94
CA LYS A 240 -1.42 9.84 14.37
C LYS A 240 -2.91 9.98 14.74
N HIS A 241 -3.24 9.65 15.99
CA HIS A 241 -4.62 9.71 16.50
C HIS A 241 -5.63 8.95 15.63
N ARG A 242 -5.18 7.90 14.89
CA ARG A 242 -5.99 7.08 14.00
C ARG A 242 -6.69 7.85 12.86
N GLN A 243 -6.16 9.03 12.49
CA GLN A 243 -6.68 9.76 11.34
C GLN A 243 -6.29 9.07 10.04
N LEU A 244 -7.23 9.05 9.08
CA LEU A 244 -6.97 8.50 7.76
C LEU A 244 -6.31 9.55 6.86
N GLU A 245 -5.14 9.21 6.35
CA GLU A 245 -4.37 10.02 5.42
C GLU A 245 -4.35 9.35 4.03
N PRO A 246 -4.38 10.12 2.94
CA PRO A 246 -4.17 9.57 1.61
C PRO A 246 -2.82 8.85 1.51
N HIS A 247 -2.77 7.74 0.80
CA HIS A 247 -1.49 7.09 0.51
C HIS A 247 -0.71 7.91 -0.51
N ARG A 248 0.52 8.36 -0.17
CA ARG A 248 1.28 9.34 -0.97
C ARG A 248 1.66 8.85 -2.37
N LYS A 249 1.96 7.56 -2.54
CA LYS A 249 2.48 6.98 -3.79
C LYS A 249 1.51 6.06 -4.49
N PHE A 250 0.55 5.53 -3.77
CA PHE A 250 -0.40 4.54 -4.25
C PHE A 250 -1.78 5.18 -4.35
N ARG A 251 -2.39 5.14 -5.50
CA ARG A 251 -3.73 5.72 -5.71
C ARG A 251 -4.79 4.65 -5.62
N ARG A 252 -4.63 3.60 -6.41
CA ARG A 252 -5.61 2.54 -6.57
C ARG A 252 -4.92 1.32 -7.15
N ALA A 253 -5.38 0.12 -6.81
CA ALA A 253 -5.01 -1.08 -7.53
C ALA A 253 -6.24 -1.85 -7.96
N THR A 254 -6.11 -2.53 -9.09
CA THR A 254 -7.01 -3.59 -9.52
C THR A 254 -6.33 -4.93 -9.28
N ILE A 255 -7.06 -5.85 -8.69
CA ILE A 255 -6.59 -7.20 -8.39
C ILE A 255 -7.53 -8.18 -9.08
N TRP A 256 -6.97 -9.18 -9.72
CA TRP A 256 -7.71 -10.30 -10.30
C TRP A 256 -7.33 -11.57 -9.57
N VAL A 257 -8.33 -12.24 -9.03
CA VAL A 257 -8.20 -13.58 -8.47
C VAL A 257 -9.03 -14.55 -9.30
N SER A 258 -8.61 -15.82 -9.41
CA SER A 258 -9.39 -16.81 -10.15
C SER A 258 -10.78 -17.02 -9.53
N ASP A 259 -11.79 -17.19 -10.38
CA ASP A 259 -13.18 -17.41 -9.95
C ASP A 259 -13.45 -18.92 -9.83
N ASP A 260 -12.64 -19.58 -9.02
CA ASP A 260 -12.69 -20.99 -8.69
C ASP A 260 -12.39 -21.22 -7.21
N ALA A 261 -12.29 -22.46 -6.78
CA ALA A 261 -11.99 -22.83 -5.40
C ALA A 261 -10.58 -22.39 -4.95
N GLU A 262 -9.64 -22.25 -5.88
CA GLU A 262 -8.26 -21.92 -5.55
C GLU A 262 -8.05 -20.43 -5.27
N ARG A 263 -8.86 -19.56 -5.86
CA ARG A 263 -8.75 -18.08 -5.69
C ARG A 263 -7.32 -17.60 -5.90
N LEU A 264 -6.67 -18.12 -6.96
CA LEU A 264 -5.28 -17.75 -7.29
C LEU A 264 -5.17 -16.25 -7.55
N LEU A 265 -4.14 -15.62 -7.04
CA LEU A 265 -3.79 -14.28 -7.42
C LEU A 265 -3.24 -14.30 -8.86
N LEU A 266 -3.99 -13.81 -9.82
CA LEU A 266 -3.66 -13.84 -11.24
C LEU A 266 -2.87 -12.61 -11.67
N ARG A 267 -3.37 -11.42 -11.29
CA ARG A 267 -2.76 -10.14 -11.65
C ARG A 267 -3.08 -9.06 -10.62
N ILE A 268 -2.13 -8.16 -10.42
CA ILE A 268 -2.32 -6.88 -9.72
C ILE A 268 -1.85 -5.78 -10.67
N GLU A 269 -2.62 -4.73 -10.80
CA GLU A 269 -2.21 -3.48 -11.45
C GLU A 269 -2.44 -2.32 -10.50
N ALA A 270 -1.41 -1.56 -10.21
CA ALA A 270 -1.49 -0.41 -9.31
C ALA A 270 -1.06 0.87 -10.01
N GLN A 271 -1.90 1.88 -9.92
CA GLN A 271 -1.56 3.23 -10.36
C GLN A 271 -0.69 3.90 -9.31
N VAL A 272 0.52 4.26 -9.71
CA VAL A 272 1.46 5.02 -8.91
C VAL A 272 1.65 6.41 -9.53
N PHE A 273 2.40 7.29 -8.87
CA PHE A 273 2.62 8.66 -9.34
C PHE A 273 3.16 8.72 -10.79
N VAL A 274 3.99 7.75 -11.17
CA VAL A 274 4.55 7.66 -12.53
C VAL A 274 4.18 6.30 -13.13
N GLY A 275 3.07 6.23 -13.86
CA GLY A 275 2.66 5.05 -14.62
C GLY A 275 1.97 3.95 -13.78
N THR A 276 1.95 2.75 -14.31
CA THR A 276 1.31 1.58 -13.73
C THR A 276 2.35 0.53 -13.39
N VAL A 277 2.35 0.03 -12.16
CA VAL A 277 3.11 -1.17 -11.78
C VAL A 277 2.19 -2.38 -11.81
N PHE A 278 2.75 -3.53 -12.15
CA PHE A 278 1.98 -4.77 -12.21
C PHE A 278 2.74 -5.94 -11.59
N ALA A 279 1.98 -6.92 -11.12
CA ALA A 279 2.41 -8.27 -10.83
C ALA A 279 1.51 -9.23 -11.61
N GLU A 280 2.06 -10.28 -12.23
CA GLU A 280 1.31 -11.23 -13.04
C GLU A 280 1.83 -12.65 -12.88
N LEU A 281 0.90 -13.58 -12.67
CA LEU A 281 1.18 -15.00 -12.53
C LEU A 281 1.78 -15.58 -13.83
N GLN A 282 2.94 -16.22 -13.71
CA GLN A 282 3.65 -16.85 -14.83
C GLN A 282 3.44 -18.35 -14.86
N SER A 283 3.45 -18.98 -13.70
CA SER A 283 3.19 -20.41 -13.55
C SER A 283 2.66 -20.71 -12.16
N VAL A 284 1.93 -21.81 -12.05
CA VAL A 284 1.47 -22.37 -10.79
C VAL A 284 1.52 -23.88 -10.85
N SER A 285 1.97 -24.49 -9.76
CA SER A 285 1.94 -25.95 -9.58
C SER A 285 1.42 -26.25 -8.17
N PHE A 286 0.49 -27.18 -8.08
CA PHE A 286 -0.04 -27.65 -6.80
C PHE A 286 0.76 -28.84 -6.32
N GLU A 287 1.02 -28.87 -5.01
CA GLU A 287 1.66 -30.00 -4.36
C GLU A 287 0.57 -30.95 -3.83
N ASN A 288 0.84 -32.23 -3.88
CA ASN A 288 -0.04 -33.20 -3.24
C ASN A 288 0.05 -33.02 -1.72
N PRO A 289 -1.08 -33.03 -1.00
CA PRO A 289 -1.04 -33.05 0.45
C PRO A 289 -0.24 -34.28 0.90
N LYS A 290 0.72 -34.04 1.80
CA LYS A 290 1.49 -35.11 2.43
C LYS A 290 0.67 -35.82 3.48
#